data_291f097d05e2e5dfb5af1815412e23e6
#
_entry.id   291f097d05e2e5dfb5af1815412e23e6
#
_cell.length_a   1.000
_cell.length_b   1.000
_cell.length_c   1.000
_cell.angle_alpha   90.00
_cell.angle_beta   90.00
_cell.angle_gamma   90.00
#
_symmetry.space_group_name_H-M   'P 1'
#
loop_
_entity.id
_entity.type
_entity.pdbx_description
1 polymer ?
#
loop_
_entity_poly.entity_id
_entity_poly.type
_entity_poly.pdbx_seq_one_letter_code
_entity_poly.pdbx_strand_id
1 'polypeptide(L)'
;MIRTRFAPSPTGYLHIGGVRTALFNWLLARQSGGKFILRIDDTDQQRNVNEAIAPILNGFRWLGLDWDEGPEVGGPHAPYYQSQRAASHQAAAARLVASGHAYRDYSRPEELQALREQADRDKVPFVYDRRWMAADDVQGKAFEAEGRTWTVRLKMPREGECVIQDCVRGEVRVQWASEPDHVIQRADGSCLYHLASVVDDHDLEITHVVRAEEHLPNTPRQVFILESLGYPRPVYAHLPYVAEPGGTAKLSKRKLKQYIKNQDFAALLRHGERIAERAKIARNEDTFNPVIVDFYREIGFLPEAILNYLLMVGWSLDGVREKFTIPEMIAAFTLDRVTKAPASFDPQKLTSVQSDRMAQLSVEAKTQLVMPFVKSAGWLSETNDRQRVEAVVKAAGERLKFAGDILDFDYCFNAADDVVYDDKAFQKRIAKAEGAARLLSSFAMTLDSIEPFDAETTEIGLKQFCEVNSIEIGQIIHALRVAVTGVAAGFGMFESLAIVGRDEVKKRIERAVKLV
;
A
#
# COMPACT_ATOMS: atom_id res chain seq x y z
N MET A 1 20.62 17.88 13.08
CA MET A 1 20.29 16.75 12.18
C MET A 1 18.79 16.56 12.17
N ILE A 2 18.14 16.43 11.01
CA ILE A 2 16.70 16.17 10.93
C ILE A 2 16.43 14.72 11.36
N ARG A 3 15.45 14.55 12.25
CA ARG A 3 14.96 13.25 12.71
C ARG A 3 13.45 13.22 12.53
N THR A 4 12.97 12.35 11.67
CA THR A 4 11.55 12.14 11.38
C THR A 4 11.13 10.76 11.87
N ARG A 5 9.82 10.52 11.99
CA ARG A 5 9.32 9.21 12.38
C ARG A 5 8.01 8.86 11.67
N PHE A 6 7.82 7.59 11.47
CA PHE A 6 6.51 7.00 11.25
C PHE A 6 6.15 6.12 12.44
N ALA A 7 4.95 6.31 12.99
CA ALA A 7 4.53 5.67 14.24
C ALA A 7 3.17 4.98 14.05
N PRO A 8 3.13 3.84 13.33
CA PRO A 8 1.88 3.12 13.10
C PRO A 8 1.41 2.40 14.36
N SER A 9 0.09 2.43 14.58
CA SER A 9 -0.53 1.47 15.51
C SER A 9 -0.64 0.11 14.82
N PRO A 10 -0.39 -1.01 15.52
CA PRO A 10 -0.47 -2.36 14.95
C PRO A 10 -1.94 -2.75 14.73
N THR A 11 -2.54 -2.22 13.67
CA THR A 11 -3.92 -2.51 13.28
C THR A 11 -4.01 -3.53 12.14
N GLY A 12 -2.90 -4.21 11.82
CA GLY A 12 -2.76 -5.19 10.76
C GLY A 12 -1.94 -4.64 9.58
N TYR A 13 -2.50 -4.68 8.39
CA TYR A 13 -1.78 -4.44 7.15
C TYR A 13 -1.52 -2.96 6.86
N LEU A 14 -0.44 -2.70 6.12
CA LEU A 14 0.01 -1.36 5.78
C LEU A 14 -0.92 -0.71 4.74
N HIS A 15 -1.57 0.39 5.15
CA HIS A 15 -2.49 1.15 4.30
C HIS A 15 -1.72 2.12 3.40
N ILE A 16 -2.09 2.23 2.13
CA ILE A 16 -1.40 3.06 1.14
C ILE A 16 -1.30 4.55 1.55
N GLY A 17 -2.33 5.09 2.23
CA GLY A 17 -2.28 6.44 2.78
C GLY A 17 -1.27 6.60 3.92
N GLY A 18 -1.05 5.55 4.73
CA GLY A 18 0.02 5.51 5.73
C GLY A 18 1.40 5.46 5.08
N VAL A 19 1.54 4.67 4.02
CA VAL A 19 2.79 4.61 3.22
C VAL A 19 3.17 5.96 2.66
N ARG A 20 2.21 6.75 2.14
CA ARG A 20 2.51 8.11 1.68
C ARG A 20 3.08 8.98 2.79
N THR A 21 2.50 8.91 3.98
CA THR A 21 3.00 9.66 5.14
C THR A 21 4.40 9.20 5.53
N ALA A 22 4.65 7.89 5.53
CA ALA A 22 5.96 7.31 5.79
C ALA A 22 6.99 7.72 4.72
N LEU A 23 6.61 7.67 3.44
CA LEU A 23 7.45 8.10 2.32
C LEU A 23 7.91 9.56 2.48
N PHE A 24 7.01 10.48 2.85
CA PHE A 24 7.37 11.89 3.01
C PHE A 24 8.32 12.11 4.20
N ASN A 25 8.13 11.37 5.31
CA ASN A 25 9.08 11.35 6.43
C ASN A 25 10.44 10.81 6.00
N TRP A 26 10.45 9.70 5.28
CA TRP A 26 11.65 9.05 4.78
C TRP A 26 12.42 9.94 3.80
N LEU A 27 11.72 10.53 2.83
CA LEU A 27 12.33 11.45 1.86
C LEU A 27 12.95 12.67 2.54
N LEU A 28 12.27 13.27 3.52
CA LEU A 28 12.80 14.41 4.27
C LEU A 28 14.06 14.04 5.04
N ALA A 29 14.09 12.87 5.68
CA ALA A 29 15.25 12.37 6.39
C ALA A 29 16.41 12.10 5.41
N ARG A 30 16.16 11.38 4.32
CA ARG A 30 17.21 11.03 3.34
C ARG A 30 17.80 12.26 2.65
N GLN A 31 16.95 13.21 2.23
CA GLN A 31 17.37 14.47 1.60
C GLN A 31 18.32 15.29 2.51
N SER A 32 18.01 15.34 3.79
CA SER A 32 18.78 16.14 4.76
C SER A 32 20.00 15.42 5.35
N GLY A 33 20.28 14.17 4.96
CA GLY A 33 21.26 13.31 5.62
C GLY A 33 20.92 13.02 7.08
N GLY A 34 19.62 13.07 7.41
CA GLY A 34 19.06 12.83 8.74
C GLY A 34 18.72 11.38 9.02
N LYS A 35 17.81 11.15 9.96
CA LYS A 35 17.38 9.83 10.41
C LYS A 35 15.87 9.65 10.25
N PHE A 36 15.46 8.50 9.72
CA PHE A 36 14.07 8.05 9.71
C PHE A 36 13.87 6.96 10.75
N ILE A 37 12.98 7.21 11.70
CA ILE A 37 12.69 6.34 12.84
C ILE A 37 11.36 5.62 12.62
N LEU A 38 11.33 4.31 12.83
CA LEU A 38 10.09 3.55 12.90
C LEU A 38 9.77 3.24 14.36
N ARG A 39 8.62 3.73 14.87
CA ARG A 39 8.12 3.43 16.21
C ARG A 39 6.79 2.69 16.09
N ILE A 40 6.59 1.67 16.91
CA ILE A 40 5.31 0.94 16.98
C ILE A 40 4.50 1.47 18.14
N ASP A 41 3.36 2.11 17.86
CA ASP A 41 2.45 2.66 18.87
C ASP A 41 1.43 1.59 19.30
N ASP A 42 1.87 0.64 20.13
CA ASP A 42 1.20 -0.59 20.56
C ASP A 42 0.62 -0.54 21.98
N THR A 43 0.20 0.63 22.44
CA THR A 43 -0.37 0.82 23.78
C THR A 43 -1.73 0.15 23.99
N ASP A 44 -2.45 -0.19 22.93
CA ASP A 44 -3.74 -0.91 22.98
C ASP A 44 -3.50 -2.43 22.98
N GLN A 45 -3.26 -3.00 24.15
CA GLN A 45 -2.92 -4.42 24.34
C GLN A 45 -4.07 -5.41 24.07
N GLN A 46 -5.29 -4.93 23.78
CA GLN A 46 -6.43 -5.82 23.48
C GLN A 46 -6.37 -6.44 22.08
N ARG A 47 -5.38 -6.09 21.27
CA ARG A 47 -5.18 -6.62 19.93
C ARG A 47 -3.97 -7.54 19.89
N ASN A 48 -4.00 -8.56 19.02
CA ASN A 48 -2.84 -9.45 18.75
C ASN A 48 -1.71 -8.66 18.11
N VAL A 49 -0.96 -7.94 18.94
CA VAL A 49 0.05 -6.96 18.54
C VAL A 49 1.16 -7.61 17.70
N ASN A 50 1.64 -8.79 18.12
CA ASN A 50 2.76 -9.45 17.44
C ASN A 50 2.45 -9.90 16.02
N GLU A 51 1.24 -10.40 15.75
CA GLU A 51 0.83 -10.83 14.41
C GLU A 51 0.62 -9.65 13.44
N ALA A 52 0.31 -8.47 13.96
CA ALA A 52 0.06 -7.27 13.17
C ALA A 52 1.33 -6.48 12.82
N ILE A 53 2.45 -6.69 13.53
CA ILE A 53 3.70 -5.97 13.31
C ILE A 53 4.45 -6.50 12.08
N ALA A 54 4.59 -7.83 11.96
CA ALA A 54 5.33 -8.44 10.86
C ALA A 54 4.85 -8.00 9.45
N PRO A 55 3.54 -7.93 9.15
CA PRO A 55 3.06 -7.39 7.87
C PRO A 55 3.50 -5.95 7.62
N ILE A 56 3.51 -5.09 8.65
CA ILE A 56 3.96 -3.70 8.52
C ILE A 56 5.44 -3.65 8.13
N LEU A 57 6.31 -4.35 8.87
CA LEU A 57 7.75 -4.39 8.59
C LEU A 57 8.07 -4.98 7.22
N ASN A 58 7.39 -6.05 6.84
CA ASN A 58 7.55 -6.68 5.52
C ASN A 58 7.09 -5.75 4.39
N GLY A 59 6.01 -5.01 4.58
CA GLY A 59 5.55 -4.01 3.63
C GLY A 59 6.59 -2.89 3.42
N PHE A 60 7.20 -2.39 4.50
CA PHE A 60 8.27 -1.38 4.42
C PHE A 60 9.50 -1.92 3.69
N ARG A 61 9.94 -3.14 4.01
CA ARG A 61 11.08 -3.78 3.32
C ARG A 61 10.82 -3.98 1.83
N TRP A 62 9.63 -4.46 1.50
CA TRP A 62 9.24 -4.64 0.11
C TRP A 62 9.23 -3.32 -0.66
N LEU A 63 8.78 -2.23 -0.03
CA LEU A 63 8.80 -0.90 -0.63
C LEU A 63 10.21 -0.28 -0.69
N GLY A 64 11.21 -0.86 -0.03
CA GLY A 64 12.56 -0.28 0.07
C GLY A 64 12.62 0.96 0.98
N LEU A 65 11.65 1.13 1.87
CA LEU A 65 11.62 2.18 2.88
C LEU A 65 12.32 1.68 4.15
N ASP A 66 13.64 1.71 4.15
CA ASP A 66 14.48 1.36 5.29
C ASP A 66 14.40 2.41 6.40
N TRP A 67 14.57 1.97 7.64
CA TRP A 67 14.62 2.85 8.82
C TRP A 67 15.97 2.76 9.52
N ASP A 68 16.43 3.90 10.06
CA ASP A 68 17.73 4.00 10.73
C ASP A 68 17.69 3.52 12.16
N GLU A 69 16.55 3.69 12.82
CA GLU A 69 16.29 3.29 14.20
C GLU A 69 14.87 2.74 14.30
N GLY A 70 14.70 1.67 15.06
CA GLY A 70 13.37 1.06 15.19
C GLY A 70 13.40 -0.45 15.47
N PRO A 71 12.27 -1.14 15.33
CA PRO A 71 12.19 -2.59 15.45
C PRO A 71 13.25 -3.28 14.60
N GLU A 72 13.87 -4.33 15.13
CA GLU A 72 14.89 -5.20 14.53
C GLU A 72 16.26 -4.54 14.28
N VAL A 73 16.31 -3.27 13.86
CA VAL A 73 17.58 -2.56 13.67
C VAL A 73 18.12 -1.96 14.98
N GLY A 74 17.24 -1.75 15.97
CA GLY A 74 17.63 -1.12 17.24
C GLY A 74 17.95 0.36 17.09
N GLY A 75 18.86 0.86 17.94
CA GLY A 75 19.34 2.23 17.94
C GLY A 75 19.61 2.75 19.35
N PRO A 76 20.17 3.98 19.49
CA PRO A 76 20.58 4.53 20.79
C PRO A 76 19.42 4.90 21.71
N HIS A 77 18.20 5.07 21.17
CA HIS A 77 17.02 5.51 21.89
C HIS A 77 16.01 4.38 22.15
N ALA A 78 16.45 3.11 22.06
CA ALA A 78 15.58 1.96 22.34
C ALA A 78 14.95 2.03 23.75
N PRO A 79 13.75 1.45 23.93
CA PRO A 79 12.96 0.64 23.01
C PRO A 79 12.11 1.47 22.03
N TYR A 80 11.76 0.88 20.86
CA TYR A 80 10.94 1.50 19.81
C TYR A 80 9.49 0.97 19.76
N TYR A 81 9.09 0.26 20.79
CA TYR A 81 7.72 -0.17 21.07
C TYR A 81 7.15 0.68 22.19
N GLN A 82 6.06 1.36 21.96
CA GLN A 82 5.47 2.29 22.91
C GLN A 82 5.05 1.60 24.22
N SER A 83 4.57 0.34 24.15
CA SER A 83 4.23 -0.49 25.30
C SER A 83 5.41 -0.74 26.26
N GLN A 84 6.64 -0.70 25.76
CA GLN A 84 7.86 -0.93 26.54
C GLN A 84 8.37 0.36 27.22
N ARG A 85 7.72 1.51 27.00
CA ARG A 85 8.13 2.83 27.50
C ARG A 85 7.24 3.37 28.64
N ALA A 86 6.41 2.50 29.23
CA ALA A 86 5.42 2.88 30.24
C ALA A 86 6.04 3.66 31.43
N ALA A 87 7.25 3.31 31.87
CA ALA A 87 7.93 4.01 32.97
C ALA A 87 8.23 5.48 32.64
N SER A 88 8.72 5.79 31.42
CA SER A 88 8.95 7.16 30.96
C SER A 88 7.65 7.97 30.90
N HIS A 89 6.58 7.36 30.41
CA HIS A 89 5.27 8.00 30.33
C HIS A 89 4.72 8.33 31.73
N GLN A 90 4.81 7.37 32.67
CA GLN A 90 4.36 7.56 34.05
C GLN A 90 5.18 8.64 34.78
N ALA A 91 6.50 8.67 34.56
CA ALA A 91 7.36 9.69 35.12
C ALA A 91 6.99 11.10 34.59
N ALA A 92 6.69 11.21 33.28
CA ALA A 92 6.23 12.46 32.69
C ALA A 92 4.87 12.91 33.24
N ALA A 93 3.91 11.99 33.43
CA ALA A 93 2.62 12.28 34.07
C ALA A 93 2.81 12.83 35.49
N ALA A 94 3.68 12.19 36.28
CA ALA A 94 4.00 12.64 37.63
C ALA A 94 4.64 14.04 37.66
N ARG A 95 5.55 14.33 36.72
CA ARG A 95 6.15 15.68 36.56
C ARG A 95 5.09 16.75 36.25
N LEU A 96 4.13 16.45 35.36
CA LEU A 96 3.03 17.35 35.04
C LEU A 96 2.13 17.63 36.23
N VAL A 97 1.86 16.63 37.07
CA VAL A 97 1.10 16.81 38.33
C VAL A 97 1.90 17.67 39.30
N ALA A 98 3.18 17.36 39.51
CA ALA A 98 4.04 18.09 40.45
C ALA A 98 4.23 19.58 40.06
N SER A 99 4.24 19.88 38.74
CA SER A 99 4.33 21.25 38.22
C SER A 99 2.98 21.99 38.12
N GLY A 100 1.87 21.33 38.48
CA GLY A 100 0.53 21.91 38.43
C GLY A 100 -0.10 22.03 37.05
N HIS A 101 0.52 21.44 36.01
CA HIS A 101 -0.01 21.39 34.63
C HIS A 101 -0.93 20.21 34.37
N ALA A 102 -1.00 19.25 35.31
CA ALA A 102 -1.98 18.17 35.39
C ALA A 102 -2.44 18.00 36.83
N TYR A 103 -3.52 17.25 36.99
CA TYR A 103 -4.10 17.00 38.32
C TYR A 103 -4.72 15.61 38.42
N ARG A 104 -4.86 15.09 39.63
CA ARG A 104 -5.64 13.89 39.92
C ARG A 104 -7.12 14.23 39.92
N ASP A 105 -7.87 13.58 39.04
CA ASP A 105 -9.30 13.73 38.92
C ASP A 105 -10.01 12.49 39.45
N TYR A 106 -10.83 12.68 40.48
CA TYR A 106 -11.56 11.64 41.19
C TYR A 106 -13.01 11.48 40.69
N SER A 107 -13.35 12.03 39.52
CA SER A 107 -14.68 11.90 38.91
C SER A 107 -15.01 10.43 38.60
N ARG A 108 -16.26 10.05 38.83
CA ARG A 108 -16.80 8.75 38.37
C ARG A 108 -17.37 8.89 36.96
N PRO A 109 -17.35 7.81 36.13
CA PRO A 109 -17.88 7.85 34.79
C PRO A 109 -19.31 8.34 34.70
N GLU A 110 -20.17 7.92 35.64
CA GLU A 110 -21.58 8.28 35.70
C GLU A 110 -21.80 9.78 35.96
N GLU A 111 -20.94 10.37 36.82
CA GLU A 111 -21.01 11.80 37.15
C GLU A 111 -20.63 12.65 35.92
N LEU A 112 -19.58 12.23 35.18
CA LEU A 112 -19.18 12.91 33.94
C LEU A 112 -20.23 12.76 32.85
N GLN A 113 -20.86 11.59 32.76
CA GLN A 113 -21.93 11.34 31.80
C GLN A 113 -23.13 12.24 32.08
N ALA A 114 -23.55 12.33 33.35
CA ALA A 114 -24.65 13.22 33.75
C ALA A 114 -24.38 14.69 33.42
N LEU A 115 -23.14 15.16 33.62
CA LEU A 115 -22.73 16.52 33.25
C LEU A 115 -22.77 16.77 31.74
N ARG A 116 -22.34 15.79 30.94
CA ARG A 116 -22.42 15.89 29.47
C ARG A 116 -23.87 15.95 29.00
N GLU A 117 -24.71 15.06 29.52
CA GLU A 117 -26.15 15.06 29.19
C GLU A 117 -26.85 16.36 29.61
N GLN A 118 -26.42 16.97 30.73
CA GLN A 118 -26.92 18.27 31.12
C GLN A 118 -26.48 19.36 30.11
N ALA A 119 -25.20 19.40 29.75
CA ALA A 119 -24.71 20.37 28.77
C ALA A 119 -25.40 20.22 27.40
N ASP A 120 -25.67 18.97 26.95
CA ASP A 120 -26.41 18.69 25.73
C ASP A 120 -27.87 19.17 25.81
N ARG A 121 -28.54 18.97 26.96
CA ARG A 121 -29.90 19.51 27.19
C ARG A 121 -29.95 21.03 27.13
N ASP A 122 -28.92 21.66 27.73
CA ASP A 122 -28.77 23.11 27.78
C ASP A 122 -28.24 23.70 26.47
N LYS A 123 -27.85 22.84 25.51
CA LYS A 123 -27.25 23.20 24.21
C LYS A 123 -25.99 24.09 24.35
N VAL A 124 -25.17 23.81 25.38
CA VAL A 124 -23.89 24.47 25.62
C VAL A 124 -22.75 23.46 25.46
N PRO A 125 -21.55 23.89 25.02
CA PRO A 125 -20.40 23.04 24.98
C PRO A 125 -20.05 22.50 26.37
N PHE A 126 -19.81 21.19 26.46
CA PHE A 126 -19.38 20.59 27.71
C PHE A 126 -17.95 21.04 28.08
N VAL A 127 -17.85 21.76 29.19
CA VAL A 127 -16.57 22.13 29.80
C VAL A 127 -16.53 21.56 31.19
N TYR A 128 -15.52 20.69 31.45
CA TYR A 128 -15.33 20.11 32.78
C TYR A 128 -14.90 21.18 33.79
N ASP A 129 -15.65 21.35 34.85
CA ASP A 129 -15.48 22.41 35.85
C ASP A 129 -14.45 22.07 36.97
N ARG A 130 -13.80 20.92 36.86
CA ARG A 130 -12.77 20.44 37.79
C ARG A 130 -13.25 20.17 39.22
N ARG A 131 -14.54 19.94 39.43
CA ARG A 131 -15.13 19.78 40.77
C ARG A 131 -14.60 18.58 41.56
N TRP A 132 -14.06 17.57 40.88
CA TRP A 132 -13.40 16.42 41.50
C TRP A 132 -11.87 16.46 41.41
N MET A 133 -11.31 17.62 41.08
CA MET A 133 -9.87 17.86 41.18
C MET A 133 -9.51 18.00 42.67
N ALA A 134 -8.64 17.14 43.19
CA ALA A 134 -8.14 17.34 44.55
C ALA A 134 -7.27 18.60 44.64
N ALA A 135 -7.59 19.50 45.56
CA ALA A 135 -6.82 20.70 45.78
C ALA A 135 -5.46 20.43 46.43
N ASP A 136 -5.41 19.38 47.25
CA ASP A 136 -4.23 18.91 47.96
C ASP A 136 -4.31 17.41 48.25
N ASP A 137 -3.27 16.87 48.87
CA ASP A 137 -3.20 15.44 49.24
C ASP A 137 -4.24 15.06 50.31
N VAL A 138 -4.70 15.98 51.16
CA VAL A 138 -5.71 15.73 52.18
C VAL A 138 -7.05 15.46 51.53
N GLN A 139 -7.44 16.32 50.59
CA GLN A 139 -8.66 16.13 49.81
C GLN A 139 -8.60 14.87 48.93
N GLY A 140 -7.42 14.60 48.34
CA GLY A 140 -7.21 13.36 47.58
C GLY A 140 -7.49 12.11 48.42
N LYS A 141 -6.93 12.06 49.65
CA LYS A 141 -7.18 10.96 50.59
C LYS A 141 -8.65 10.87 51.05
N ALA A 142 -9.34 11.99 51.15
CA ALA A 142 -10.78 12.00 51.45
C ALA A 142 -11.58 11.35 50.33
N PHE A 143 -11.30 11.68 49.07
CA PHE A 143 -11.93 11.03 47.89
C PHE A 143 -11.61 9.53 47.82
N GLU A 144 -10.36 9.13 48.12
CA GLU A 144 -9.97 7.72 48.18
C GLU A 144 -10.73 6.96 49.30
N ALA A 145 -10.95 7.59 50.44
CA ALA A 145 -11.75 7.02 51.54
C ALA A 145 -13.22 6.82 51.16
N GLU A 146 -13.75 7.61 50.19
CA GLU A 146 -15.07 7.39 49.57
C GLU A 146 -15.06 6.27 48.53
N GLY A 147 -13.96 5.54 48.34
CA GLY A 147 -13.80 4.49 47.34
C GLY A 147 -13.64 5.00 45.90
N ARG A 148 -13.21 6.27 45.74
CA ARG A 148 -12.94 6.83 44.42
C ARG A 148 -11.53 6.46 43.96
N THR A 149 -11.40 6.12 42.70
CA THR A 149 -10.11 6.02 41.99
C THR A 149 -9.85 7.31 41.26
N TRP A 150 -8.61 7.56 40.87
CA TRP A 150 -8.26 8.78 40.12
C TRP A 150 -7.63 8.48 38.79
N THR A 151 -7.82 9.42 37.87
CA THR A 151 -7.09 9.53 36.58
C THR A 151 -6.27 10.81 36.61
N VAL A 152 -5.24 10.91 35.75
CA VAL A 152 -4.52 12.18 35.57
C VAL A 152 -5.10 12.89 34.36
N ARG A 153 -5.52 14.15 34.57
CA ARG A 153 -5.96 15.04 33.51
C ARG A 153 -5.02 16.22 33.35
N LEU A 154 -4.87 16.70 32.09
CA LEU A 154 -4.24 17.96 31.81
C LEU A 154 -5.06 19.10 32.44
N LYS A 155 -4.39 20.10 32.99
CA LYS A 155 -5.01 21.34 33.48
C LYS A 155 -4.88 22.40 32.41
N MET A 156 -5.72 22.28 31.36
CA MET A 156 -5.65 23.19 30.21
C MET A 156 -5.91 24.66 30.60
N PRO A 157 -5.18 25.63 30.02
CA PRO A 157 -5.45 27.04 30.20
C PRO A 157 -6.87 27.40 29.75
N ARG A 158 -7.48 28.39 30.39
CA ARG A 158 -8.83 28.87 30.02
C ARG A 158 -8.79 30.17 29.21
N GLU A 159 -7.60 30.78 29.10
CA GLU A 159 -7.36 32.02 28.37
C GLU A 159 -6.14 31.90 27.47
N GLY A 160 -6.08 32.76 26.44
CA GLY A 160 -5.00 32.75 25.46
C GLY A 160 -5.18 31.71 24.37
N GLU A 161 -4.16 31.60 23.56
CA GLU A 161 -4.21 30.73 22.36
C GLU A 161 -2.93 29.94 22.15
N CYS A 162 -3.06 28.78 21.50
CA CYS A 162 -1.95 28.03 20.94
C CYS A 162 -1.73 28.43 19.50
N VAL A 163 -0.54 28.93 19.18
CA VAL A 163 -0.14 29.25 17.80
C VAL A 163 0.80 28.15 17.30
N ILE A 164 0.45 27.52 16.21
CA ILE A 164 1.22 26.45 15.56
C ILE A 164 1.66 26.95 14.20
N GLN A 165 2.97 27.00 13.95
CA GLN A 165 3.52 27.24 12.63
C GLN A 165 3.68 25.89 11.92
N ASP A 166 2.77 25.59 11.00
CA ASP A 166 2.75 24.33 10.26
C ASP A 166 3.29 24.52 8.84
N CYS A 167 4.24 23.67 8.45
CA CYS A 167 4.89 23.79 7.13
C CYS A 167 3.92 23.65 5.95
N VAL A 168 2.82 22.90 6.12
CA VAL A 168 1.83 22.67 5.06
C VAL A 168 0.61 23.55 5.23
N ARG A 169 0.08 23.67 6.46
CA ARG A 169 -1.17 24.39 6.76
C ARG A 169 -0.97 25.88 6.95
N GLY A 170 0.27 26.31 7.23
CA GLY A 170 0.59 27.66 7.64
C GLY A 170 0.30 27.90 9.12
N GLU A 171 0.03 29.13 9.50
CA GLU A 171 -0.29 29.47 10.88
C GLU A 171 -1.68 28.97 11.28
N VAL A 172 -1.75 28.16 12.35
CA VAL A 172 -2.98 27.65 12.93
C VAL A 172 -3.10 28.18 14.36
N ARG A 173 -4.22 28.82 14.69
CA ARG A 173 -4.51 29.38 16.01
C ARG A 173 -5.67 28.64 16.64
N VAL A 174 -5.50 28.17 17.89
CA VAL A 174 -6.52 27.47 18.65
C VAL A 174 -6.64 28.11 20.02
N GLN A 175 -7.83 28.57 20.37
CA GLN A 175 -8.12 29.14 21.68
C GLN A 175 -8.02 28.06 22.75
N TRP A 176 -7.25 28.29 23.80
CA TRP A 176 -7.10 27.32 24.89
C TRP A 176 -8.44 26.98 25.56
N ALA A 177 -9.37 27.93 25.62
CA ALA A 177 -10.70 27.71 26.18
C ALA A 177 -11.51 26.61 25.44
N SER A 178 -11.17 26.33 24.17
CA SER A 178 -11.82 25.27 23.40
C SER A 178 -11.24 23.87 23.66
N GLU A 179 -10.10 23.77 24.35
CA GLU A 179 -9.44 22.51 24.67
C GLU A 179 -9.92 21.97 26.04
N PRO A 180 -10.57 20.81 26.09
CA PRO A 180 -10.98 20.22 27.36
C PRO A 180 -9.78 19.66 28.13
N ASP A 181 -9.96 19.45 29.44
CA ASP A 181 -8.98 18.78 30.27
C ASP A 181 -8.95 17.28 29.94
N HIS A 182 -8.03 16.87 29.06
CA HIS A 182 -7.91 15.49 28.59
C HIS A 182 -7.29 14.58 29.66
N VAL A 183 -7.82 13.36 29.80
CA VAL A 183 -7.14 12.30 30.54
C VAL A 183 -5.86 11.92 29.81
N ILE A 184 -4.74 11.89 30.53
CA ILE A 184 -3.42 11.47 30.04
C ILE A 184 -2.91 10.18 30.68
N GLN A 185 -3.47 9.81 31.86
CA GLN A 185 -3.17 8.54 32.52
C GLN A 185 -4.45 7.96 33.15
N ARG A 186 -4.69 6.69 32.95
CA ARG A 186 -5.83 5.95 33.54
C ARG A 186 -5.55 5.57 34.99
N ALA A 187 -6.59 5.09 35.68
CA ALA A 187 -6.48 4.65 37.08
C ALA A 187 -5.59 3.42 37.25
N ASP A 188 -5.40 2.60 36.23
CA ASP A 188 -4.47 1.47 36.19
C ASP A 188 -3.01 1.88 36.00
N GLY A 189 -2.74 3.19 35.83
CA GLY A 189 -1.41 3.73 35.60
C GLY A 189 -1.01 3.76 34.10
N SER A 190 -1.81 3.21 33.18
CA SER A 190 -1.52 3.26 31.75
C SER A 190 -1.68 4.66 31.20
N CYS A 191 -0.71 5.13 30.40
CA CYS A 191 -0.73 6.45 29.80
C CYS A 191 -1.38 6.42 28.42
N LEU A 192 -2.03 7.54 28.06
CA LEU A 192 -2.77 7.67 26.82
C LEU A 192 -1.95 8.33 25.71
N TYR A 193 -2.40 8.15 24.47
CA TYR A 193 -1.74 8.57 23.23
C TYR A 193 -1.10 9.96 23.28
N HIS A 194 -1.82 10.98 23.78
CA HIS A 194 -1.30 12.35 23.74
C HIS A 194 -0.02 12.53 24.56
N LEU A 195 0.04 11.95 25.75
CA LEU A 195 1.24 11.99 26.59
C LEU A 195 2.32 11.07 26.04
N ALA A 196 1.97 9.82 25.74
CA ALA A 196 2.93 8.82 25.28
C ALA A 196 3.64 9.28 23.98
N SER A 197 2.88 9.78 22.99
CA SER A 197 3.44 10.25 21.74
C SER A 197 4.41 11.42 21.91
N VAL A 198 4.10 12.37 22.81
CA VAL A 198 4.96 13.52 23.09
C VAL A 198 6.26 13.12 23.80
N VAL A 199 6.15 12.26 24.80
CA VAL A 199 7.32 11.77 25.56
C VAL A 199 8.23 10.96 24.66
N ASP A 200 7.66 10.08 23.84
CA ASP A 200 8.43 9.27 22.91
C ASP A 200 9.09 10.12 21.81
N ASP A 201 8.37 11.09 21.24
CA ASP A 201 8.96 11.98 20.24
C ASP A 201 10.13 12.79 20.82
N HIS A 202 10.04 13.22 22.10
CA HIS A 202 11.15 13.89 22.79
C HIS A 202 12.33 12.94 23.03
N ASP A 203 12.10 11.78 23.63
CA ASP A 203 13.14 10.82 23.99
C ASP A 203 13.86 10.24 22.75
N LEU A 204 13.15 10.14 21.60
CA LEU A 204 13.69 9.73 20.32
C LEU A 204 14.33 10.91 19.55
N GLU A 205 14.40 12.10 20.17
CA GLU A 205 14.95 13.33 19.58
C GLU A 205 14.30 13.70 18.24
N ILE A 206 13.00 13.50 18.09
CA ILE A 206 12.27 13.84 16.87
C ILE A 206 12.24 15.35 16.68
N THR A 207 12.75 15.81 15.56
CA THR A 207 12.80 17.24 15.21
C THR A 207 11.64 17.68 14.32
N HIS A 208 11.07 16.75 13.54
CA HIS A 208 9.99 17.03 12.60
C HIS A 208 8.86 16.02 12.76
N VAL A 209 7.66 16.50 13.03
CA VAL A 209 6.44 15.71 13.15
C VAL A 209 5.63 15.89 11.87
N VAL A 210 5.92 15.05 10.88
CA VAL A 210 5.18 14.97 9.62
C VAL A 210 4.13 13.88 9.76
N ARG A 211 2.84 14.23 9.69
CA ARG A 211 1.73 13.29 9.93
C ARG A 211 0.44 13.70 9.22
N ALA A 212 -0.57 12.84 9.21
CA ALA A 212 -1.84 13.15 8.58
C ALA A 212 -2.57 14.29 9.31
N GLU A 213 -3.29 15.12 8.56
CA GLU A 213 -4.01 16.31 9.06
C GLU A 213 -5.11 15.99 10.09
N GLU A 214 -5.59 14.76 10.14
CA GLU A 214 -6.53 14.32 11.17
C GLU A 214 -5.97 14.43 12.59
N HIS A 215 -4.65 14.54 12.72
CA HIS A 215 -3.96 14.77 13.98
C HIS A 215 -3.77 16.26 14.30
N LEU A 216 -4.11 17.19 13.41
CA LEU A 216 -4.00 18.62 13.66
C LEU A 216 -4.79 19.08 14.90
N PRO A 217 -6.03 18.59 15.12
CA PRO A 217 -6.78 18.91 16.35
C PRO A 217 -6.13 18.38 17.64
N ASN A 218 -5.18 17.44 17.54
CA ASN A 218 -4.44 16.92 18.70
C ASN A 218 -3.24 17.81 19.07
N THR A 219 -2.77 18.63 18.14
CA THR A 219 -1.53 19.37 18.26
C THR A 219 -1.54 20.38 19.42
N PRO A 220 -2.62 21.15 19.70
CA PRO A 220 -2.61 22.11 20.80
C PRO A 220 -2.33 21.45 22.15
N ARG A 221 -3.00 20.33 22.45
CA ARG A 221 -2.79 19.60 23.72
C ARG A 221 -1.40 18.96 23.82
N GLN A 222 -0.85 18.50 22.68
CA GLN A 222 0.52 17.99 22.62
C GLN A 222 1.55 19.09 22.81
N VAL A 223 1.32 20.28 22.25
CA VAL A 223 2.13 21.48 22.48
C VAL A 223 2.08 21.88 23.96
N PHE A 224 0.90 21.87 24.59
CA PHE A 224 0.78 22.14 26.01
C PHE A 224 1.58 21.15 26.85
N ILE A 225 1.54 19.84 26.54
CA ILE A 225 2.34 18.81 27.22
C ILE A 225 3.84 19.09 27.06
N LEU A 226 4.30 19.34 25.81
CA LEU A 226 5.70 19.66 25.51
C LEU A 226 6.22 20.81 26.36
N GLU A 227 5.52 21.94 26.32
CA GLU A 227 5.92 23.16 27.03
C GLU A 227 5.90 22.99 28.55
N SER A 228 4.87 22.30 29.07
CA SER A 228 4.74 22.01 30.50
C SER A 228 5.85 21.10 31.03
N LEU A 229 6.43 20.25 30.14
CA LEU A 229 7.58 19.41 30.47
C LEU A 229 8.93 20.08 30.19
N GLY A 230 8.94 21.29 29.60
CA GLY A 230 10.14 21.99 29.17
C GLY A 230 10.82 21.37 27.94
N TYR A 231 10.07 20.64 27.14
CA TYR A 231 10.57 20.03 25.90
C TYR A 231 10.52 21.00 24.72
N PRO A 232 11.48 20.95 23.78
CA PRO A 232 11.44 21.78 22.60
C PRO A 232 10.28 21.39 21.68
N ARG A 233 9.67 22.37 21.03
CA ARG A 233 8.66 22.08 20.00
C ARG A 233 9.33 21.54 18.75
N PRO A 234 8.87 20.44 18.16
CA PRO A 234 9.28 19.99 16.84
C PRO A 234 8.67 20.89 15.76
N VAL A 235 9.21 20.82 14.56
CA VAL A 235 8.59 21.37 13.36
C VAL A 235 7.39 20.49 12.98
N TYR A 236 6.23 21.10 12.77
CA TYR A 236 5.01 20.38 12.40
C TYR A 236 4.72 20.48 10.90
N ALA A 237 4.26 19.39 10.31
CA ALA A 237 3.73 19.34 8.95
C ALA A 237 2.54 18.39 8.91
N HIS A 238 1.33 18.93 8.79
CA HIS A 238 0.09 18.15 8.72
C HIS A 238 -0.32 17.96 7.26
N LEU A 239 -0.10 16.74 6.76
CA LEU A 239 -0.35 16.33 5.38
C LEU A 239 -1.86 16.13 5.16
N PRO A 240 -2.44 16.59 4.03
CA PRO A 240 -3.79 16.22 3.68
C PRO A 240 -3.90 14.70 3.52
N TYR A 241 -5.05 14.13 3.81
CA TYR A 241 -5.26 12.69 3.60
C TYR A 241 -5.30 12.34 2.10
N VAL A 242 -5.14 11.06 1.79
CA VAL A 242 -5.44 10.52 0.46
C VAL A 242 -6.96 10.35 0.38
N ALA A 243 -7.59 11.00 -0.58
CA ALA A 243 -9.03 10.94 -0.78
C ALA A 243 -9.44 9.66 -1.54
N GLU A 244 -10.69 9.26 -1.38
CA GLU A 244 -11.27 8.12 -2.08
C GLU A 244 -11.33 8.32 -3.61
N PRO A 245 -11.38 7.26 -4.41
CA PRO A 245 -11.45 7.35 -5.87
C PRO A 245 -12.65 8.16 -6.33
N GLY A 246 -12.38 9.28 -7.03
CA GLY A 246 -13.42 10.17 -7.55
C GLY A 246 -14.19 10.96 -6.49
N GLY A 247 -13.72 10.97 -5.24
CA GLY A 247 -14.35 11.67 -4.12
C GLY A 247 -13.39 12.54 -3.33
N THR A 248 -13.93 13.18 -2.28
CA THR A 248 -13.19 14.04 -1.37
C THR A 248 -13.04 13.46 0.04
N ALA A 249 -13.75 12.38 0.36
CA ALA A 249 -13.65 11.75 1.67
C ALA A 249 -12.35 10.93 1.80
N LYS A 250 -11.89 10.73 3.03
CA LYS A 250 -10.68 9.96 3.31
C LYS A 250 -10.79 8.52 2.79
N LEU A 251 -9.75 8.05 2.10
CA LEU A 251 -9.61 6.66 1.64
C LEU A 251 -9.60 5.70 2.85
N SER A 252 -10.40 4.64 2.79
CA SER A 252 -10.57 3.69 3.90
C SER A 252 -10.78 2.27 3.40
N LYS A 253 -10.07 1.28 3.98
CA LYS A 253 -10.23 -0.14 3.64
C LYS A 253 -11.67 -0.66 3.83
N ARG A 254 -12.43 -0.08 4.77
CA ARG A 254 -13.80 -0.50 5.09
C ARG A 254 -14.81 -0.14 4.00
N LYS A 255 -14.46 0.76 3.07
CA LYS A 255 -15.34 1.24 2.00
C LYS A 255 -15.14 0.51 0.67
N LEU A 256 -14.48 -0.65 0.63
CA LEU A 256 -14.19 -1.41 -0.60
C LEU A 256 -15.44 -1.58 -1.47
N LYS A 257 -16.57 -2.00 -0.89
CA LYS A 257 -17.85 -2.17 -1.59
C LYS A 257 -18.36 -0.89 -2.28
N GLN A 258 -17.99 0.28 -1.76
CA GLN A 258 -18.31 1.56 -2.38
C GLN A 258 -17.35 1.84 -3.55
N TYR A 259 -16.05 1.57 -3.38
CA TYR A 259 -15.03 1.86 -4.38
C TYR A 259 -15.15 1.00 -5.64
N ILE A 260 -15.69 -0.22 -5.55
CA ILE A 260 -15.97 -1.09 -6.71
C ILE A 260 -16.95 -0.44 -7.70
N LYS A 261 -17.71 0.59 -7.30
CA LYS A 261 -18.56 1.38 -8.19
C LYS A 261 -17.74 2.30 -9.11
N ASN A 262 -16.52 2.65 -8.73
CA ASN A 262 -15.58 3.35 -9.61
C ASN A 262 -15.00 2.34 -10.62
N GLN A 263 -15.12 2.64 -11.91
CA GLN A 263 -14.73 1.71 -12.99
C GLN A 263 -13.25 1.35 -12.97
N ASP A 264 -12.38 2.34 -12.71
CA ASP A 264 -10.92 2.14 -12.72
C ASP A 264 -10.47 1.34 -11.49
N PHE A 265 -11.06 1.61 -10.32
CA PHE A 265 -10.81 0.83 -9.12
C PHE A 265 -11.26 -0.62 -9.27
N ALA A 266 -12.45 -0.83 -9.83
CA ALA A 266 -12.97 -2.16 -10.11
C ALA A 266 -12.14 -2.89 -11.18
N ALA A 267 -11.61 -2.19 -12.18
CA ALA A 267 -10.72 -2.77 -13.18
C ALA A 267 -9.41 -3.25 -12.57
N LEU A 268 -8.79 -2.43 -11.71
CA LEU A 268 -7.56 -2.81 -10.98
C LEU A 268 -7.81 -4.02 -10.08
N LEU A 269 -8.91 -4.04 -9.32
CA LEU A 269 -9.26 -5.16 -8.45
C LEU A 269 -9.46 -6.44 -9.24
N ARG A 270 -10.28 -6.42 -10.31
CA ARG A 270 -10.51 -7.59 -11.19
C ARG A 270 -9.24 -8.10 -11.84
N HIS A 271 -8.34 -7.19 -12.23
CA HIS A 271 -7.04 -7.58 -12.77
C HIS A 271 -6.23 -8.37 -11.73
N GLY A 272 -6.17 -7.85 -10.50
CA GLY A 272 -5.51 -8.54 -9.39
C GLY A 272 -6.15 -9.89 -9.07
N GLU A 273 -7.48 -9.97 -9.05
CA GLU A 273 -8.23 -11.22 -8.80
C GLU A 273 -7.88 -12.31 -9.84
N ARG A 274 -7.78 -11.93 -11.11
CA ARG A 274 -7.37 -12.83 -12.20
C ARG A 274 -5.95 -13.38 -11.98
N ILE A 275 -5.01 -12.51 -11.60
CA ILE A 275 -3.62 -12.91 -11.29
C ILE A 275 -3.61 -13.86 -10.09
N ALA A 276 -4.30 -13.48 -9.00
CA ALA A 276 -4.34 -14.27 -7.77
C ALA A 276 -4.94 -15.67 -7.99
N GLU A 277 -6.00 -15.76 -8.78
CA GLU A 277 -6.63 -17.05 -9.14
C GLU A 277 -5.64 -17.96 -9.89
N ARG A 278 -4.98 -17.44 -10.92
CA ARG A 278 -4.01 -18.20 -11.72
C ARG A 278 -2.74 -18.55 -10.96
N ALA A 279 -2.28 -17.65 -10.08
CA ALA A 279 -1.13 -17.88 -9.20
C ALA A 279 -1.46 -18.76 -8.00
N LYS A 280 -2.71 -19.16 -7.80
CA LYS A 280 -3.20 -19.91 -6.63
C LYS A 280 -2.92 -19.20 -5.31
N ILE A 281 -2.93 -17.88 -5.32
CA ILE A 281 -2.77 -17.04 -4.13
C ILE A 281 -4.08 -17.06 -3.35
N ALA A 282 -4.01 -17.43 -2.06
CA ALA A 282 -5.16 -17.38 -1.17
C ALA A 282 -5.59 -15.92 -0.94
N ARG A 283 -6.79 -15.57 -1.38
CA ARG A 283 -7.33 -14.22 -1.19
C ARG A 283 -7.90 -14.07 0.22
N ASN A 284 -7.43 -13.10 0.94
CA ASN A 284 -8.00 -12.65 2.20
C ASN A 284 -8.72 -11.32 1.95
N GLU A 285 -10.01 -11.22 2.28
CA GLU A 285 -10.81 -9.99 2.07
C GLU A 285 -10.23 -8.76 2.76
N ASP A 286 -9.49 -8.95 3.86
CA ASP A 286 -8.84 -7.85 4.58
C ASP A 286 -7.56 -7.34 3.92
N THR A 287 -6.86 -8.17 3.13
CA THR A 287 -5.55 -7.86 2.53
C THR A 287 -5.63 -7.69 1.03
N PHE A 288 -6.46 -8.46 0.35
CA PHE A 288 -6.62 -8.39 -1.10
C PHE A 288 -7.52 -7.21 -1.51
N ASN A 289 -6.99 -6.01 -1.25
CA ASN A 289 -7.70 -4.75 -1.38
C ASN A 289 -6.72 -3.67 -1.88
N PRO A 290 -6.99 -2.96 -2.99
CA PRO A 290 -6.12 -1.91 -3.52
C PRO A 290 -5.80 -0.75 -2.56
N VAL A 291 -6.41 -0.71 -1.38
CA VAL A 291 -6.07 0.22 -0.30
C VAL A 291 -4.90 -0.28 0.55
N ILE A 292 -4.54 -1.56 0.42
CA ILE A 292 -3.51 -2.28 1.21
C ILE A 292 -2.29 -2.59 0.34
N VAL A 293 -1.10 -2.46 0.91
CA VAL A 293 0.18 -2.65 0.19
C VAL A 293 0.36 -4.08 -0.29
N ASP A 294 -0.07 -5.07 0.50
CA ASP A 294 0.07 -6.49 0.17
C ASP A 294 -0.60 -6.84 -1.15
N PHE A 295 -1.75 -6.24 -1.47
CA PHE A 295 -2.42 -6.40 -2.76
C PHE A 295 -1.46 -6.16 -3.94
N TYR A 296 -0.70 -5.08 -3.90
CA TYR A 296 0.23 -4.71 -4.98
C TYR A 296 1.41 -5.67 -5.09
N ARG A 297 1.95 -6.09 -3.94
CA ARG A 297 3.02 -7.07 -3.89
C ARG A 297 2.59 -8.40 -4.49
N GLU A 298 1.40 -8.87 -4.12
CA GLU A 298 0.85 -10.16 -4.53
C GLU A 298 0.55 -10.25 -6.03
N ILE A 299 0.22 -9.12 -6.67
CA ILE A 299 -0.06 -9.11 -8.11
C ILE A 299 1.15 -8.68 -8.97
N GLY A 300 2.27 -8.36 -8.33
CA GLY A 300 3.53 -8.10 -9.00
C GLY A 300 3.72 -6.66 -9.47
N PHE A 301 3.26 -5.68 -8.68
CA PHE A 301 3.67 -4.28 -8.84
C PHE A 301 5.14 -4.09 -8.49
N LEU A 302 5.73 -3.06 -9.08
CA LEU A 302 7.06 -2.58 -8.73
C LEU A 302 6.97 -1.60 -7.55
N PRO A 303 7.77 -1.80 -6.49
CA PRO A 303 7.82 -0.87 -5.36
C PRO A 303 8.06 0.58 -5.78
N GLU A 304 8.99 0.82 -6.68
CA GLU A 304 9.34 2.16 -7.18
C GLU A 304 8.15 2.84 -7.89
N ALA A 305 7.30 2.08 -8.57
CA ALA A 305 6.12 2.63 -9.21
C ALA A 305 5.10 3.12 -8.18
N ILE A 306 4.91 2.36 -7.10
CA ILE A 306 4.04 2.76 -5.99
C ILE A 306 4.59 4.00 -5.30
N LEU A 307 5.88 4.04 -4.98
CA LEU A 307 6.50 5.19 -4.33
C LEU A 307 6.44 6.44 -5.22
N ASN A 308 6.71 6.31 -6.52
CA ASN A 308 6.57 7.42 -7.47
C ASN A 308 5.12 7.93 -7.53
N TYR A 309 4.16 7.03 -7.61
CA TYR A 309 2.74 7.42 -7.59
C TYR A 309 2.37 8.13 -6.29
N LEU A 310 2.75 7.58 -5.13
CA LEU A 310 2.45 8.17 -3.82
C LEU A 310 3.13 9.52 -3.59
N LEU A 311 4.31 9.74 -4.17
CA LEU A 311 4.94 11.06 -4.18
C LEU A 311 4.02 12.09 -4.83
N MET A 312 3.45 11.78 -6.00
CA MET A 312 2.57 12.69 -6.73
C MET A 312 1.20 12.91 -6.06
N VAL A 313 0.81 12.05 -5.11
CA VAL A 313 -0.44 12.21 -4.36
C VAL A 313 -0.27 13.33 -3.32
N GLY A 314 -0.43 14.55 -3.77
CA GLY A 314 -0.36 15.76 -2.94
C GLY A 314 1.02 16.41 -2.85
N TRP A 315 1.95 16.09 -3.77
CA TRP A 315 3.23 16.78 -3.95
C TRP A 315 3.55 16.90 -5.44
N SER A 316 4.18 18.00 -5.84
CA SER A 316 4.64 18.21 -7.22
C SER A 316 5.92 19.05 -7.22
N LEU A 317 6.86 18.70 -8.11
CA LEU A 317 8.08 19.48 -8.29
C LEU A 317 7.81 20.80 -9.05
N ASP A 318 7.09 20.72 -10.16
CA ASP A 318 6.89 21.82 -11.12
C ASP A 318 5.51 21.81 -11.80
N GLY A 319 4.64 20.88 -11.41
CA GLY A 319 3.31 20.68 -12.01
C GLY A 319 3.31 19.86 -13.30
N VAL A 320 4.47 19.46 -13.82
CA VAL A 320 4.63 18.76 -15.10
C VAL A 320 5.31 17.41 -14.96
N ARG A 321 6.40 17.36 -14.21
CA ARG A 321 7.21 16.15 -14.05
C ARG A 321 6.51 15.13 -13.16
N GLU A 322 6.33 13.92 -13.68
CA GLU A 322 5.62 12.83 -13.00
C GLU A 322 6.48 11.56 -12.80
N LYS A 323 7.64 11.48 -13.43
CA LYS A 323 8.52 10.31 -13.39
C LYS A 323 9.79 10.63 -12.62
N PHE A 324 9.98 9.94 -11.50
CA PHE A 324 11.12 10.12 -10.61
C PHE A 324 11.70 8.76 -10.23
N THR A 325 13.00 8.61 -10.31
CA THR A 325 13.75 7.56 -9.63
C THR A 325 13.84 7.85 -8.13
N ILE A 326 14.17 6.86 -7.30
CA ILE A 326 14.32 7.08 -5.85
C ILE A 326 15.36 8.17 -5.54
N PRO A 327 16.57 8.19 -6.14
CA PRO A 327 17.51 9.29 -5.92
C PRO A 327 16.96 10.67 -6.31
N GLU A 328 16.20 10.76 -7.39
CA GLU A 328 15.56 12.02 -7.81
C GLU A 328 14.44 12.45 -6.86
N MET A 329 13.66 11.51 -6.32
CA MET A 329 12.66 11.81 -5.29
C MET A 329 13.35 12.41 -4.05
N ILE A 330 14.42 11.80 -3.58
CA ILE A 330 15.21 12.27 -2.43
C ILE A 330 15.75 13.67 -2.70
N ALA A 331 16.36 13.90 -3.86
CA ALA A 331 16.96 15.18 -4.19
C ALA A 331 15.95 16.32 -4.33
N ALA A 332 14.74 16.00 -4.83
CA ALA A 332 13.72 17.01 -5.17
C ALA A 332 12.71 17.30 -4.04
N PHE A 333 12.55 16.38 -3.08
CA PHE A 333 11.48 16.47 -2.09
C PHE A 333 11.67 17.66 -1.13
N THR A 334 10.63 18.46 -0.96
CA THR A 334 10.54 19.51 0.08
C THR A 334 9.10 19.58 0.61
N LEU A 335 8.93 19.93 1.89
CA LEU A 335 7.61 20.10 2.49
C LEU A 335 6.83 21.29 1.92
N ASP A 336 7.52 22.33 1.44
CA ASP A 336 6.90 23.54 0.87
C ASP A 336 6.08 23.26 -0.39
N ARG A 337 6.38 22.16 -1.07
CA ARG A 337 5.68 21.72 -2.29
C ARG A 337 4.51 20.77 -2.02
N VAL A 338 4.23 20.47 -0.76
CA VAL A 338 3.07 19.67 -0.38
C VAL A 338 1.81 20.53 -0.53
N THR A 339 0.83 20.02 -1.27
CA THR A 339 -0.45 20.71 -1.47
C THR A 339 -1.29 20.68 -0.19
N LYS A 340 -2.12 21.73 0.02
CA LYS A 340 -3.03 21.79 1.16
C LYS A 340 -4.29 20.94 0.96
N ALA A 341 -4.70 20.75 -0.29
CA ALA A 341 -5.91 20.02 -0.63
C ALA A 341 -5.65 18.49 -0.64
N PRO A 342 -6.61 17.67 -0.22
CA PRO A 342 -6.55 16.23 -0.40
C PRO A 342 -6.42 15.86 -1.88
N ALA A 343 -5.56 14.88 -2.19
CA ALA A 343 -5.44 14.31 -3.53
C ALA A 343 -6.20 12.98 -3.60
N SER A 344 -7.03 12.82 -4.63
CA SER A 344 -7.80 11.59 -4.83
C SER A 344 -6.89 10.43 -5.25
N PHE A 345 -7.16 9.25 -4.72
CA PHE A 345 -6.55 8.01 -5.19
C PHE A 345 -7.04 7.70 -6.60
N ASP A 346 -6.11 7.64 -7.55
CA ASP A 346 -6.36 7.39 -8.97
C ASP A 346 -5.74 6.05 -9.39
N PRO A 347 -6.56 4.97 -9.50
CA PRO A 347 -6.07 3.65 -9.90
C PRO A 347 -5.53 3.61 -11.33
N GLN A 348 -6.09 4.41 -12.26
CA GLN A 348 -5.65 4.47 -13.64
C GLN A 348 -4.24 5.08 -13.73
N LYS A 349 -4.02 6.19 -13.02
CA LYS A 349 -2.71 6.83 -12.95
C LYS A 349 -1.66 5.90 -12.32
N LEU A 350 -2.00 5.22 -11.23
CA LEU A 350 -1.12 4.23 -10.60
C LEU A 350 -0.74 3.11 -11.58
N THR A 351 -1.71 2.57 -12.31
CA THR A 351 -1.48 1.53 -13.32
C THR A 351 -0.61 2.05 -14.48
N SER A 352 -0.80 3.31 -14.88
CA SER A 352 0.03 3.94 -15.92
C SER A 352 1.49 4.06 -15.48
N VAL A 353 1.74 4.56 -14.26
CA VAL A 353 3.09 4.66 -13.69
C VAL A 353 3.75 3.28 -13.61
N GLN A 354 3.02 2.27 -13.19
CA GLN A 354 3.48 0.89 -13.15
C GLN A 354 3.85 0.37 -14.54
N SER A 355 2.98 0.56 -15.53
CA SER A 355 3.22 0.09 -16.90
C SER A 355 4.44 0.75 -17.52
N ASP A 356 4.61 2.06 -17.31
CA ASP A 356 5.78 2.81 -17.78
C ASP A 356 7.08 2.31 -17.16
N ARG A 357 7.08 1.99 -15.85
CA ARG A 357 8.25 1.42 -15.17
C ARG A 357 8.57 0.02 -15.67
N MET A 358 7.54 -0.80 -15.82
CA MET A 358 7.69 -2.15 -16.36
C MET A 358 8.27 -2.12 -17.78
N ALA A 359 7.81 -1.21 -18.64
CA ALA A 359 8.33 -1.06 -20.02
C ALA A 359 9.84 -0.75 -20.06
N GLN A 360 10.35 0.02 -19.07
CA GLN A 360 11.76 0.42 -19.00
C GLN A 360 12.72 -0.69 -18.54
N LEU A 361 12.20 -1.77 -17.95
CA LEU A 361 13.04 -2.86 -17.46
C LEU A 361 13.61 -3.70 -18.62
N SER A 362 14.82 -4.19 -18.44
CA SER A 362 15.41 -5.18 -19.35
C SER A 362 14.63 -6.50 -19.33
N VAL A 363 14.75 -7.29 -20.37
CA VAL A 363 14.14 -8.63 -20.45
C VAL A 363 14.58 -9.49 -19.26
N GLU A 364 15.86 -9.43 -18.90
CA GLU A 364 16.40 -10.17 -17.77
C GLU A 364 15.74 -9.76 -16.44
N ALA A 365 15.62 -8.45 -16.17
CA ALA A 365 14.97 -7.95 -14.97
C ALA A 365 13.48 -8.36 -14.90
N LYS A 366 12.75 -8.24 -16.02
CA LYS A 366 11.36 -8.72 -16.12
C LYS A 366 11.28 -10.22 -15.87
N THR A 367 12.21 -11.00 -16.44
CA THR A 367 12.26 -12.46 -16.22
C THR A 367 12.42 -12.80 -14.75
N GLN A 368 13.31 -12.12 -14.01
CA GLN A 368 13.46 -12.31 -12.56
C GLN A 368 12.16 -12.01 -11.80
N LEU A 369 11.46 -10.94 -12.18
CA LEU A 369 10.21 -10.53 -11.52
C LEU A 369 9.06 -11.49 -11.75
N VAL A 370 8.95 -12.11 -12.93
CA VAL A 370 7.85 -13.02 -13.27
C VAL A 370 8.10 -14.46 -12.77
N MET A 371 9.35 -14.85 -12.52
CA MET A 371 9.70 -16.22 -12.09
C MET A 371 8.90 -16.71 -10.88
N PRO A 372 8.65 -15.94 -9.81
CA PRO A 372 7.81 -16.38 -8.69
C PRO A 372 6.40 -16.78 -9.12
N PHE A 373 5.81 -16.08 -10.07
CA PHE A 373 4.46 -16.36 -10.60
C PHE A 373 4.44 -17.64 -11.42
N VAL A 374 5.41 -17.81 -12.31
CA VAL A 374 5.58 -19.02 -13.11
C VAL A 374 5.78 -20.25 -12.21
N LYS A 375 6.57 -20.09 -11.13
CA LYS A 375 6.79 -21.13 -10.13
C LYS A 375 5.51 -21.47 -9.36
N SER A 376 4.75 -20.47 -8.91
CA SER A 376 3.49 -20.70 -8.17
C SER A 376 2.43 -21.38 -9.02
N ALA A 377 2.40 -21.10 -10.32
CA ALA A 377 1.54 -21.79 -11.28
C ALA A 377 1.92 -23.26 -11.53
N GLY A 378 3.15 -23.67 -11.13
CA GLY A 378 3.64 -25.02 -11.32
C GLY A 378 4.15 -25.32 -12.72
N TRP A 379 4.54 -24.30 -13.49
CA TRP A 379 4.96 -24.43 -14.89
C TRP A 379 6.46 -24.70 -15.08
N LEU A 380 7.22 -24.67 -14.00
CA LEU A 380 8.65 -25.00 -14.02
C LEU A 380 8.85 -26.51 -13.79
N SER A 381 9.45 -27.20 -14.75
CA SER A 381 9.72 -28.62 -14.66
C SER A 381 11.20 -29.00 -14.69
N GLU A 382 12.06 -28.29 -15.41
CA GLU A 382 13.49 -28.65 -15.61
C GLU A 382 14.40 -27.47 -16.07
N THR A 383 15.66 -27.79 -16.41
CA THR A 383 16.79 -26.90 -16.65
C THR A 383 16.61 -25.80 -17.73
N ASN A 384 15.66 -25.93 -18.65
CA ASN A 384 15.45 -24.97 -19.75
C ASN A 384 14.31 -23.96 -19.49
N ASP A 385 13.67 -24.02 -18.33
CA ASP A 385 12.49 -23.22 -18.03
C ASP A 385 12.78 -21.71 -18.04
N ARG A 386 13.96 -21.27 -17.59
CA ARG A 386 14.35 -19.86 -17.59
C ARG A 386 14.40 -19.29 -19.01
N GLN A 387 14.96 -20.03 -19.98
CA GLN A 387 15.05 -19.57 -21.38
C GLN A 387 13.67 -19.43 -22.02
N ARG A 388 12.77 -20.40 -21.72
CA ARG A 388 11.37 -20.33 -22.16
C ARG A 388 10.65 -19.11 -21.56
N VAL A 389 10.79 -18.87 -20.25
CA VAL A 389 10.21 -17.68 -19.58
C VAL A 389 10.76 -16.38 -20.20
N GLU A 390 12.06 -16.33 -20.47
CA GLU A 390 12.70 -15.17 -21.12
C GLU A 390 12.14 -14.93 -22.54
N ALA A 391 11.94 -15.99 -23.31
CA ALA A 391 11.32 -15.90 -24.64
C ALA A 391 9.87 -15.39 -24.55
N VAL A 392 9.08 -15.86 -23.57
CA VAL A 392 7.73 -15.37 -23.34
C VAL A 392 7.73 -13.90 -22.92
N VAL A 393 8.62 -13.49 -21.99
CA VAL A 393 8.77 -12.09 -21.56
C VAL A 393 9.12 -11.19 -22.74
N LYS A 394 10.05 -11.62 -23.61
CA LYS A 394 10.43 -10.88 -24.82
C LYS A 394 9.26 -10.74 -25.79
N ALA A 395 8.53 -11.82 -26.06
CA ALA A 395 7.40 -11.82 -26.98
C ALA A 395 6.19 -11.04 -26.43
N ALA A 396 5.94 -11.09 -25.12
CA ALA A 396 4.86 -10.36 -24.46
C ALA A 396 5.08 -8.84 -24.48
N GLY A 397 6.35 -8.37 -24.35
CA GLY A 397 6.71 -6.96 -24.45
C GLY A 397 5.93 -6.07 -23.48
N GLU A 398 5.26 -5.05 -24.03
CA GLU A 398 4.45 -4.08 -23.25
C GLU A 398 3.13 -4.65 -22.70
N ARG A 399 2.76 -5.88 -23.04
CA ARG A 399 1.58 -6.56 -22.48
C ARG A 399 1.80 -6.95 -21.03
N LEU A 400 3.05 -7.09 -20.58
CA LEU A 400 3.41 -7.28 -19.19
C LEU A 400 3.38 -5.94 -18.45
N LYS A 401 2.24 -5.58 -17.89
CA LYS A 401 2.07 -4.39 -17.05
C LYS A 401 2.43 -4.68 -15.60
N PHE A 402 2.10 -5.86 -15.12
CA PHE A 402 2.46 -6.41 -13.81
C PHE A 402 3.27 -7.69 -14.00
N ALA A 403 4.08 -8.05 -13.02
CA ALA A 403 4.82 -9.31 -13.11
C ALA A 403 3.88 -10.53 -13.21
N GLY A 404 2.72 -10.46 -12.56
CA GLY A 404 1.71 -11.51 -12.61
C GLY A 404 1.02 -11.68 -13.97
N ASP A 405 1.14 -10.72 -14.89
CA ASP A 405 0.55 -10.83 -16.24
C ASP A 405 1.19 -11.95 -17.08
N ILE A 406 2.35 -12.46 -16.68
CA ILE A 406 2.97 -13.63 -17.31
C ILE A 406 2.00 -14.82 -17.32
N LEU A 407 1.10 -14.90 -16.35
CA LEU A 407 0.13 -15.97 -16.22
C LEU A 407 -0.95 -15.98 -17.32
N ASP A 408 -1.08 -14.89 -18.07
CA ASP A 408 -1.96 -14.82 -19.25
C ASP A 408 -1.42 -15.62 -20.45
N PHE A 409 -0.17 -16.08 -20.37
CA PHE A 409 0.53 -16.82 -21.40
C PHE A 409 0.75 -18.30 -21.04
N ASP A 410 -0.18 -18.89 -20.27
CA ASP A 410 -0.16 -20.28 -19.81
C ASP A 410 0.01 -21.28 -20.95
N TYR A 411 -0.55 -20.97 -22.12
CA TYR A 411 -0.42 -21.77 -23.32
C TYR A 411 1.04 -21.96 -23.77
N CYS A 412 1.97 -21.13 -23.35
CA CYS A 412 3.39 -21.31 -23.63
C CYS A 412 4.03 -22.43 -22.79
N PHE A 413 3.36 -22.88 -21.73
CA PHE A 413 3.90 -23.82 -20.73
C PHE A 413 3.10 -25.11 -20.65
N ASN A 414 1.81 -25.09 -21.00
CA ASN A 414 0.91 -26.23 -20.91
C ASN A 414 1.25 -27.31 -21.95
N ALA A 415 0.96 -28.58 -21.65
CA ALA A 415 0.96 -29.63 -22.64
C ALA A 415 -0.27 -29.54 -23.58
N ALA A 416 -0.25 -30.21 -24.73
CA ALA A 416 -1.34 -30.17 -25.71
C ALA A 416 -2.70 -30.48 -25.08
N ASP A 417 -2.72 -31.49 -24.20
CA ASP A 417 -3.96 -31.95 -23.55
C ASP A 417 -4.53 -30.96 -22.53
N ASP A 418 -3.70 -30.05 -22.01
CA ASP A 418 -4.06 -29.06 -20.99
C ASP A 418 -4.47 -27.71 -21.60
N VAL A 419 -4.36 -27.52 -22.94
CA VAL A 419 -4.77 -26.28 -23.59
C VAL A 419 -6.27 -26.09 -23.43
N VAL A 420 -6.67 -24.99 -22.81
CA VAL A 420 -8.07 -24.57 -22.66
C VAL A 420 -8.46 -23.67 -23.83
N TYR A 421 -9.48 -24.07 -24.59
CA TYR A 421 -9.98 -23.29 -25.71
C TYR A 421 -11.06 -22.30 -25.25
N ASP A 422 -10.94 -21.03 -25.69
CA ASP A 422 -12.06 -20.08 -25.62
C ASP A 422 -13.18 -20.57 -26.57
N ASP A 423 -14.33 -20.90 -26.01
CA ASP A 423 -15.45 -21.49 -26.75
C ASP A 423 -15.88 -20.65 -27.94
N LYS A 424 -15.96 -19.33 -27.77
CA LYS A 424 -16.38 -18.41 -28.85
C LYS A 424 -15.34 -18.35 -29.96
N ALA A 425 -14.06 -18.30 -29.58
CA ALA A 425 -12.96 -18.29 -30.55
C ALA A 425 -12.89 -19.61 -31.29
N PHE A 426 -12.97 -20.74 -30.58
CA PHE A 426 -12.94 -22.08 -31.17
C PHE A 426 -14.08 -22.28 -32.15
N GLN A 427 -15.32 -22.01 -31.74
CA GLN A 427 -16.49 -22.12 -32.61
C GLN A 427 -16.39 -21.21 -33.83
N LYS A 428 -15.94 -19.96 -33.67
CA LYS A 428 -15.87 -19.00 -34.77
C LYS A 428 -14.73 -19.29 -35.74
N ARG A 429 -13.57 -19.76 -35.25
CA ARG A 429 -12.32 -19.82 -36.05
C ARG A 429 -11.96 -21.22 -36.52
N ILE A 430 -12.49 -22.27 -35.86
CA ILE A 430 -12.17 -23.65 -36.21
C ILE A 430 -13.45 -24.41 -36.58
N ALA A 431 -14.38 -24.61 -35.62
CA ALA A 431 -15.49 -25.54 -35.83
C ALA A 431 -16.49 -25.10 -36.91
N LYS A 432 -16.80 -23.78 -37.02
CA LYS A 432 -17.73 -23.22 -38.00
C LYS A 432 -17.05 -22.55 -39.19
N ALA A 433 -15.72 -22.50 -39.20
CA ALA A 433 -14.97 -21.89 -40.31
C ALA A 433 -14.73 -22.94 -41.40
N GLU A 434 -15.33 -22.72 -42.55
CA GLU A 434 -15.25 -23.64 -43.67
C GLU A 434 -13.78 -23.92 -44.08
N GLY A 435 -13.42 -25.19 -44.16
CA GLY A 435 -12.08 -25.64 -44.54
C GLY A 435 -10.99 -25.46 -43.49
N ALA A 436 -11.26 -24.82 -42.31
CA ALA A 436 -10.24 -24.52 -41.31
C ALA A 436 -9.54 -25.79 -40.80
N ALA A 437 -10.29 -26.81 -40.39
CA ALA A 437 -9.73 -28.07 -39.93
C ALA A 437 -8.84 -28.77 -40.98
N ARG A 438 -9.27 -28.76 -42.26
CA ARG A 438 -8.47 -29.31 -43.36
C ARG A 438 -7.16 -28.50 -43.56
N LEU A 439 -7.24 -27.18 -43.56
CA LEU A 439 -6.04 -26.33 -43.71
C LEU A 439 -5.06 -26.50 -42.57
N LEU A 440 -5.56 -26.61 -41.32
CA LEU A 440 -4.74 -26.88 -40.14
C LEU A 440 -4.03 -28.25 -40.25
N SER A 441 -4.75 -29.32 -40.61
CA SER A 441 -4.16 -30.64 -40.82
C SER A 441 -3.11 -30.64 -41.91
N SER A 442 -3.38 -30.00 -43.04
CA SER A 442 -2.43 -29.89 -44.17
C SER A 442 -1.18 -29.08 -43.79
N PHE A 443 -1.33 -27.99 -43.02
CA PHE A 443 -0.19 -27.18 -42.54
C PHE A 443 0.65 -28.00 -41.52
N ALA A 444 0.02 -28.76 -40.62
CA ALA A 444 0.74 -29.58 -39.65
C ALA A 444 1.73 -30.57 -40.31
N MET A 445 1.42 -31.06 -41.50
CA MET A 445 2.32 -31.97 -42.26
C MET A 445 3.55 -31.24 -42.84
N THR A 446 3.51 -29.93 -42.98
CA THR A 446 4.64 -29.15 -43.51
C THR A 446 5.62 -28.71 -42.39
N LEU A 447 5.23 -28.80 -41.12
CA LEU A 447 6.05 -28.29 -40.02
C LEU A 447 7.41 -29.01 -39.88
N ASP A 448 7.51 -30.26 -40.29
CA ASP A 448 8.77 -31.02 -40.25
C ASP A 448 9.86 -30.50 -41.19
N SER A 449 9.46 -29.76 -42.23
CA SER A 449 10.39 -29.17 -43.21
C SER A 449 10.88 -27.75 -42.82
N ILE A 450 10.37 -27.19 -41.72
CA ILE A 450 10.75 -25.84 -41.26
C ILE A 450 11.94 -25.93 -40.35
N GLU A 451 13.13 -25.53 -40.80
CA GLU A 451 14.38 -25.53 -40.05
C GLU A 451 15.17 -24.21 -40.24
N PRO A 452 15.66 -23.58 -39.16
CA PRO A 452 15.36 -23.84 -37.74
C PRO A 452 13.88 -23.54 -37.43
N PHE A 453 13.32 -24.04 -36.32
CA PHE A 453 11.93 -23.78 -35.93
C PHE A 453 11.87 -22.53 -35.05
N ASP A 454 11.93 -21.35 -35.66
CA ASP A 454 11.88 -20.04 -35.02
C ASP A 454 10.74 -19.17 -35.60
N ALA A 455 10.61 -17.92 -35.14
CA ALA A 455 9.53 -17.05 -35.57
C ALA A 455 9.63 -16.67 -37.08
N GLU A 456 10.84 -16.42 -37.58
CA GLU A 456 11.09 -16.02 -38.96
C GLU A 456 10.82 -17.16 -39.94
N THR A 457 11.37 -18.34 -39.65
CA THR A 457 11.21 -19.50 -40.54
C THR A 457 9.79 -20.07 -40.52
N THR A 458 9.10 -20.02 -39.37
CA THR A 458 7.69 -20.42 -39.27
C THR A 458 6.77 -19.46 -40.01
N GLU A 459 7.11 -18.15 -40.06
CA GLU A 459 6.41 -17.17 -40.89
C GLU A 459 6.59 -17.46 -42.39
N ILE A 460 7.83 -17.69 -42.80
CA ILE A 460 8.15 -18.06 -44.20
C ILE A 460 7.42 -19.34 -44.58
N GLY A 461 7.47 -20.37 -43.72
CA GLY A 461 6.81 -21.65 -43.99
C GLY A 461 5.29 -21.52 -44.13
N LEU A 462 4.64 -20.71 -43.28
CA LEU A 462 3.19 -20.47 -43.46
C LEU A 462 2.87 -19.71 -44.72
N LYS A 463 3.67 -18.71 -45.11
CA LYS A 463 3.49 -17.97 -46.36
C LYS A 463 3.64 -18.88 -47.59
N GLN A 464 4.67 -19.71 -47.63
CA GLN A 464 4.88 -20.72 -48.68
C GLN A 464 3.72 -21.72 -48.77
N PHE A 465 3.25 -22.19 -47.61
CA PHE A 465 2.07 -23.05 -47.55
C PHE A 465 0.84 -22.37 -48.17
N CYS A 466 0.61 -21.08 -47.88
CA CYS A 466 -0.49 -20.31 -48.43
C CYS A 466 -0.37 -20.16 -49.98
N GLU A 467 0.82 -19.86 -50.48
CA GLU A 467 1.10 -19.77 -51.91
C GLU A 467 0.82 -21.08 -52.67
N VAL A 468 1.36 -22.20 -52.15
CA VAL A 468 1.17 -23.54 -52.76
C VAL A 468 -0.31 -23.94 -52.79
N ASN A 469 -1.07 -23.55 -51.77
CA ASN A 469 -2.50 -23.90 -51.67
C ASN A 469 -3.42 -22.84 -52.27
N SER A 470 -2.87 -21.75 -52.85
CA SER A 470 -3.61 -20.61 -53.43
C SER A 470 -4.64 -20.02 -52.44
N ILE A 471 -4.25 -19.79 -51.19
CA ILE A 471 -5.09 -19.22 -50.12
C ILE A 471 -4.48 -17.95 -49.53
N GLU A 472 -5.33 -17.08 -49.03
CA GLU A 472 -4.92 -15.91 -48.25
C GLU A 472 -4.51 -16.33 -46.82
N ILE A 473 -3.46 -15.72 -46.26
CA ILE A 473 -2.98 -16.02 -44.92
C ILE A 473 -4.07 -15.86 -43.84
N GLY A 474 -5.01 -14.93 -44.05
CA GLY A 474 -6.16 -14.71 -43.15
C GLY A 474 -7.09 -15.90 -43.00
N GLN A 475 -7.10 -16.82 -43.99
CA GLN A 475 -7.95 -18.00 -43.98
C GLN A 475 -7.45 -19.08 -42.98
N ILE A 476 -6.16 -19.05 -42.60
CA ILE A 476 -5.57 -20.05 -41.70
C ILE A 476 -5.03 -19.45 -40.39
N ILE A 477 -4.45 -18.25 -40.41
CA ILE A 477 -3.68 -17.71 -39.28
C ILE A 477 -4.51 -17.59 -37.99
N HIS A 478 -5.80 -17.24 -38.10
CA HIS A 478 -6.68 -17.14 -36.93
C HIS A 478 -7.07 -18.51 -36.38
N ALA A 479 -7.28 -19.49 -37.22
CA ALA A 479 -7.54 -20.87 -36.81
C ALA A 479 -6.30 -21.49 -36.18
N LEU A 480 -5.12 -21.26 -36.78
CA LEU A 480 -3.83 -21.69 -36.24
C LEU A 480 -3.57 -21.12 -34.84
N ARG A 481 -3.82 -19.82 -34.64
CA ARG A 481 -3.70 -19.19 -33.34
C ARG A 481 -4.56 -19.91 -32.30
N VAL A 482 -5.85 -20.07 -32.57
CA VAL A 482 -6.75 -20.71 -31.61
C VAL A 482 -6.37 -22.18 -31.39
N ALA A 483 -5.99 -22.92 -32.43
CA ALA A 483 -5.56 -24.32 -32.32
C ALA A 483 -4.34 -24.48 -31.40
N VAL A 484 -3.36 -23.55 -31.50
CA VAL A 484 -2.09 -23.65 -30.78
C VAL A 484 -2.17 -23.02 -29.38
N THR A 485 -2.88 -21.90 -29.23
CA THR A 485 -2.88 -21.10 -27.97
C THR A 485 -4.17 -21.20 -27.17
N GLY A 486 -5.25 -21.72 -27.76
CA GLY A 486 -6.58 -21.73 -27.15
C GLY A 486 -7.33 -20.40 -27.20
N VAL A 487 -6.67 -19.30 -27.56
CA VAL A 487 -7.22 -17.92 -27.47
C VAL A 487 -7.16 -17.19 -28.82
N ALA A 488 -8.07 -16.21 -28.99
CA ALA A 488 -8.11 -15.40 -30.22
C ALA A 488 -7.04 -14.31 -30.29
N ALA A 489 -6.47 -13.91 -29.15
CA ALA A 489 -5.51 -12.80 -29.03
C ALA A 489 -4.34 -13.21 -28.13
N GLY A 490 -3.18 -12.62 -28.35
CA GLY A 490 -1.94 -12.85 -27.60
C GLY A 490 -0.81 -12.04 -28.22
N PHE A 491 0.43 -12.39 -27.96
CA PHE A 491 1.56 -11.81 -28.69
C PHE A 491 1.68 -12.42 -30.12
N GLY A 492 2.75 -12.16 -30.85
CA GLY A 492 2.91 -12.61 -32.24
C GLY A 492 2.63 -14.11 -32.43
N MET A 493 2.00 -14.48 -33.56
CA MET A 493 1.66 -15.88 -33.82
C MET A 493 2.91 -16.72 -34.00
N PHE A 494 3.88 -16.22 -34.73
CA PHE A 494 5.11 -16.95 -35.03
C PHE A 494 6.02 -17.09 -33.84
N GLU A 495 6.09 -16.09 -32.98
CA GLU A 495 6.74 -16.18 -31.67
C GLU A 495 6.06 -17.25 -30.79
N SER A 496 4.71 -17.35 -30.85
CA SER A 496 3.98 -18.40 -30.14
C SER A 496 4.36 -19.79 -30.65
N LEU A 497 4.47 -19.99 -31.96
CA LEU A 497 4.90 -21.27 -32.57
C LEU A 497 6.31 -21.63 -32.10
N ALA A 498 7.24 -20.68 -32.20
CA ALA A 498 8.64 -20.88 -31.81
C ALA A 498 8.80 -21.27 -30.32
N ILE A 499 8.06 -20.60 -29.42
CA ILE A 499 8.12 -20.85 -27.97
C ILE A 499 7.48 -22.19 -27.62
N VAL A 500 6.35 -22.53 -28.24
CA VAL A 500 5.65 -23.80 -28.01
C VAL A 500 6.47 -24.98 -28.54
N GLY A 501 7.14 -24.79 -29.68
CA GLY A 501 7.97 -25.79 -30.32
C GLY A 501 7.19 -26.71 -31.26
N ARG A 502 7.90 -27.25 -32.28
CA ARG A 502 7.33 -28.00 -33.41
C ARG A 502 6.40 -29.14 -32.99
N ASP A 503 6.93 -30.04 -32.16
CA ASP A 503 6.20 -31.27 -31.80
C ASP A 503 4.91 -30.97 -31.03
N GLU A 504 4.99 -29.97 -30.16
CA GLU A 504 3.85 -29.55 -29.36
C GLU A 504 2.81 -28.82 -30.21
N VAL A 505 3.25 -27.98 -31.16
CA VAL A 505 2.36 -27.33 -32.13
C VAL A 505 1.59 -28.36 -32.97
N LYS A 506 2.27 -29.45 -33.44
CA LYS A 506 1.60 -30.54 -34.18
C LYS A 506 0.52 -31.20 -33.35
N LYS A 507 0.85 -31.60 -32.11
CA LYS A 507 -0.12 -32.25 -31.21
C LYS A 507 -1.34 -31.37 -30.94
N ARG A 508 -1.13 -30.05 -30.74
CA ARG A 508 -2.23 -29.11 -30.51
C ARG A 508 -3.11 -28.90 -31.72
N ILE A 509 -2.54 -28.83 -32.91
CA ILE A 509 -3.31 -28.79 -34.15
C ILE A 509 -4.15 -30.08 -34.30
N GLU A 510 -3.54 -31.23 -34.12
CA GLU A 510 -4.24 -32.55 -34.20
C GLU A 510 -5.39 -32.63 -33.19
N ARG A 511 -5.15 -32.17 -31.94
CA ARG A 511 -6.19 -32.11 -30.92
C ARG A 511 -7.33 -31.17 -31.29
N ALA A 512 -7.00 -29.97 -31.74
CA ALA A 512 -8.01 -28.99 -32.16
C ALA A 512 -8.89 -29.52 -33.30
N VAL A 513 -8.28 -30.20 -34.28
CA VAL A 513 -9.01 -30.83 -35.41
C VAL A 513 -9.88 -32.00 -34.95
N LYS A 514 -9.46 -32.79 -33.98
CA LYS A 514 -10.26 -33.91 -33.43
C LYS A 514 -11.50 -33.46 -32.64
N LEU A 515 -11.52 -32.22 -32.18
CA LEU A 515 -12.63 -31.62 -31.44
C LEU A 515 -13.72 -31.00 -32.33
N VAL A 516 -13.53 -30.99 -33.64
CA VAL A 516 -14.51 -30.52 -34.63
C VAL A 516 -15.37 -31.69 -35.11
#